data_16ab78874bb0872baf1d61f28d5d50e1
#
_entry.id   16ab78874bb0872baf1d61f28d5d50e1
#
_cell.length_a   1.000
_cell.length_b   1.000
_cell.length_c   1.000
_cell.angle_alpha   90.00
_cell.angle_beta   90.00
_cell.angle_gamma   90.00
#
_symmetry.space_group_name_H-M   'P 1'
#
loop_
_entity.id
_entity.type
_entity.pdbx_description
1 polymer ?
#
loop_
_entity_poly.entity_id
_entity_poly.type
_entity_poly.pdbx_seq_one_letter_code
_entity_poly.pdbx_strand_id
1 'polypeptide(L)'
;LNYSTQYINIIFIGSVFIFILITLNSSLSAQGDTKSYRNVLIFSFILNILLNPILITGKFFGMKLFVPLGISGIAIATILSQFVGIFYLLFKIKKTIIYNNIKLIYFIPNFSIIRSVLTHGIPASIGMMMIAVGSYILLFVVAYFGDSAIAGYTAATRYEQLFFLPLLGLSTAVISIVGQNFGGKNYDRVKETNHKALMIGIIILTIFVL
;
A
#
# COMPACT_ATOMS: atom_id res chain seq x y z
N LEU A 1 -20.47 9.48 -15.84
CA LEU A 1 -20.72 8.23 -15.08
C LEU A 1 -20.03 7.01 -15.72
N ASN A 2 -20.10 6.83 -17.04
CA ASN A 2 -19.51 5.66 -17.72
C ASN A 2 -17.98 5.49 -17.50
N TYR A 3 -17.22 6.57 -17.51
CA TYR A 3 -15.76 6.49 -17.36
C TYR A 3 -15.32 6.10 -15.95
N SER A 4 -15.99 6.64 -14.92
CA SER A 4 -15.70 6.28 -13.53
C SER A 4 -16.04 4.82 -13.25
N THR A 5 -17.16 4.33 -13.77
CA THR A 5 -17.60 2.94 -13.63
C THR A 5 -16.62 1.98 -14.33
N GLN A 6 -16.17 2.31 -15.54
CA GLN A 6 -15.15 1.51 -16.24
C GLN A 6 -13.84 1.40 -15.45
N TYR A 7 -13.35 2.53 -14.93
CA TYR A 7 -12.14 2.55 -14.10
C TYR A 7 -12.30 1.69 -12.84
N ILE A 8 -13.39 1.90 -12.10
CA ILE A 8 -13.65 1.19 -10.85
C ILE A 8 -13.77 -0.32 -11.07
N ASN A 9 -14.49 -0.76 -12.10
CA ASN A 9 -14.66 -2.18 -12.41
C ASN A 9 -13.30 -2.87 -12.67
N ILE A 10 -12.42 -2.24 -13.42
CA ILE A 10 -11.09 -2.78 -13.71
C ILE A 10 -10.27 -2.87 -12.43
N ILE A 11 -10.27 -1.82 -11.59
CA ILE A 11 -9.56 -1.82 -10.29
C ILE A 11 -10.14 -2.87 -9.35
N PHE A 12 -11.46 -3.06 -9.31
CA PHE A 12 -12.07 -4.11 -8.48
C PHE A 12 -11.60 -5.51 -8.88
N ILE A 13 -11.61 -5.81 -10.19
CA ILE A 13 -11.09 -7.09 -10.68
C ILE A 13 -9.59 -7.22 -10.36
N GLY A 14 -8.83 -6.11 -10.51
CA GLY A 14 -7.41 -6.05 -10.23
C GLY A 14 -7.06 -6.05 -8.73
N SER A 15 -8.02 -5.87 -7.83
CA SER A 15 -7.78 -5.83 -6.37
C SER A 15 -7.14 -7.11 -5.84
N VAL A 16 -7.38 -8.25 -6.48
CA VAL A 16 -6.74 -9.53 -6.15
C VAL A 16 -5.21 -9.41 -6.21
N PHE A 17 -4.66 -8.71 -7.21
CA PHE A 17 -3.21 -8.49 -7.33
C PHE A 17 -2.69 -7.59 -6.22
N ILE A 18 -3.48 -6.58 -5.80
CA ILE A 18 -3.14 -5.72 -4.65
C ILE A 18 -3.02 -6.57 -3.38
N PHE A 19 -4.00 -7.43 -3.10
CA PHE A 19 -3.96 -8.30 -1.92
C PHE A 19 -2.78 -9.26 -1.92
N ILE A 20 -2.48 -9.87 -3.07
CA ILE A 20 -1.31 -10.74 -3.21
C ILE A 20 -0.03 -9.95 -2.93
N LEU A 21 0.11 -8.76 -3.53
CA LEU A 21 1.29 -7.91 -3.35
C LEU A 21 1.50 -7.52 -1.88
N ILE A 22 0.43 -7.10 -1.19
CA ILE A 22 0.47 -6.72 0.23
C ILE A 22 0.84 -7.93 1.10
N THR A 23 0.27 -9.11 0.82
CA THR A 23 0.57 -10.33 1.56
C THR A 23 2.04 -10.75 1.41
N LEU A 24 2.57 -10.71 0.18
CA LEU A 24 3.98 -11.00 -0.07
C LEU A 24 4.90 -9.97 0.61
N ASN A 25 4.53 -8.69 0.56
CA ASN A 25 5.25 -7.64 1.27
C ASN A 25 5.25 -7.88 2.78
N SER A 26 4.12 -8.21 3.37
CA SER A 26 4.02 -8.48 4.81
C SER A 26 4.92 -9.64 5.23
N SER A 27 5.02 -10.69 4.40
CA SER A 27 5.90 -11.83 4.63
C SER A 27 7.38 -11.45 4.60
N LEU A 28 7.80 -10.56 3.70
CA LEU A 28 9.17 -10.05 3.62
C LEU A 28 9.47 -9.06 4.74
N SER A 29 8.54 -8.17 5.06
CA SER A 29 8.65 -7.19 6.13
C SER A 29 8.79 -7.86 7.50
N ALA A 30 8.09 -8.97 7.74
CA ALA A 30 8.24 -9.77 8.95
C ALA A 30 9.67 -10.34 9.11
N GLN A 31 10.38 -10.59 8.00
CA GLN A 31 11.78 -11.01 7.98
C GLN A 31 12.77 -9.82 8.04
N GLY A 32 12.29 -8.58 8.10
CA GLY A 32 13.11 -7.36 8.08
C GLY A 32 13.47 -6.84 6.69
N ASP A 33 13.00 -7.48 5.61
CA ASP A 33 13.24 -6.99 4.25
C ASP A 33 12.16 -5.96 3.83
N THR A 34 12.37 -4.72 4.23
CA THR A 34 11.55 -3.59 3.78
C THR A 34 12.06 -3.00 2.45
N LYS A 35 13.30 -3.33 2.05
CA LYS A 35 13.94 -2.78 0.84
C LYS A 35 13.31 -3.33 -0.43
N SER A 36 12.93 -4.61 -0.42
CA SER A 36 12.33 -5.25 -1.59
C SER A 36 11.01 -4.58 -2.00
N TYR A 37 10.15 -4.26 -1.04
CA TYR A 37 8.89 -3.56 -1.34
C TYR A 37 9.10 -2.12 -1.80
N ARG A 38 10.03 -1.39 -1.17
CA ARG A 38 10.42 -0.07 -1.66
C ARG A 38 10.83 -0.10 -3.12
N ASN A 39 11.63 -1.09 -3.52
CA ASN A 39 12.06 -1.22 -4.92
C ASN A 39 10.87 -1.52 -5.85
N VAL A 40 9.89 -2.32 -5.40
CA VAL A 40 8.64 -2.54 -6.15
C VAL A 40 7.90 -1.22 -6.35
N LEU A 41 7.75 -0.41 -5.29
CA LEU A 41 7.04 0.87 -5.38
C LEU A 41 7.72 1.83 -6.37
N ILE A 42 9.05 1.96 -6.29
CA ILE A 42 9.83 2.80 -7.22
C ILE A 42 9.65 2.29 -8.66
N PHE A 43 9.81 0.99 -8.88
CA PHE A 43 9.66 0.40 -10.20
C PHE A 43 8.24 0.55 -10.75
N SER A 44 7.23 0.28 -9.91
CA SER A 44 5.83 0.47 -10.28
C SER A 44 5.50 1.91 -10.64
N PHE A 45 6.07 2.88 -9.91
CA PHE A 45 5.91 4.30 -10.21
C PHE A 45 6.49 4.64 -11.60
N ILE A 46 7.73 4.23 -11.88
CA ILE A 46 8.37 4.44 -13.18
C ILE A 46 7.57 3.76 -14.30
N LEU A 47 7.15 2.52 -14.06
CA LEU A 47 6.37 1.76 -15.03
C LEU A 47 5.02 2.42 -15.32
N ASN A 48 4.35 2.96 -14.30
CA ASN A 48 3.12 3.73 -14.47
C ASN A 48 3.32 4.98 -15.30
N ILE A 49 4.40 5.75 -15.06
CA ILE A 49 4.71 6.94 -15.88
C ILE A 49 4.89 6.57 -17.35
N LEU A 50 5.49 5.42 -17.63
CA LEU A 50 5.72 4.96 -19.00
C LEU A 50 4.45 4.36 -19.64
N LEU A 51 3.72 3.52 -18.90
CA LEU A 51 2.55 2.82 -19.43
C LEU A 51 1.33 3.72 -19.58
N ASN A 52 1.12 4.68 -18.68
CA ASN A 52 -0.07 5.54 -18.73
C ASN A 52 -0.23 6.26 -20.08
N PRO A 53 0.76 7.01 -20.59
CA PRO A 53 0.63 7.67 -21.89
C PRO A 53 0.37 6.68 -23.02
N ILE A 54 1.04 5.53 -23.02
CA ILE A 54 0.94 4.50 -24.05
C ILE A 54 -0.48 3.92 -24.07
N LEU A 55 -1.00 3.51 -22.92
CA LEU A 55 -2.29 2.85 -22.79
C LEU A 55 -3.47 3.83 -22.98
N ILE A 56 -3.31 5.08 -22.53
CA ILE A 56 -4.34 6.11 -22.74
C ILE A 56 -4.48 6.46 -24.21
N THR A 57 -3.37 6.70 -24.90
CA THR A 57 -3.37 7.22 -26.28
C THR A 57 -3.32 6.14 -27.36
N GLY A 58 -2.93 4.91 -26.99
CA GLY A 58 -2.66 3.82 -27.93
C GLY A 58 -1.44 4.07 -28.81
N LYS A 59 -0.60 5.06 -28.48
CA LYS A 59 0.57 5.46 -29.28
C LYS A 59 1.85 5.32 -28.48
N PHE A 60 2.91 4.92 -29.15
CA PHE A 60 4.28 4.91 -28.62
C PHE A 60 5.20 5.60 -29.62
N PHE A 61 5.86 6.68 -29.21
CA PHE A 61 6.73 7.51 -30.06
C PHE A 61 6.08 7.93 -31.41
N GLY A 62 4.78 8.24 -31.36
CA GLY A 62 4.03 8.67 -32.58
C GLY A 62 3.42 7.53 -33.40
N MET A 63 3.86 6.28 -33.24
CA MET A 63 3.30 5.11 -33.92
C MET A 63 2.06 4.61 -33.17
N LYS A 64 0.95 4.36 -33.91
CA LYS A 64 -0.25 3.69 -33.37
C LYS A 64 0.05 2.21 -33.14
N LEU A 65 -0.08 1.76 -31.88
CA LEU A 65 0.08 0.34 -31.50
C LEU A 65 -1.28 -0.35 -31.40
N PHE A 66 -2.27 0.33 -30.82
CA PHE A 66 -3.61 -0.21 -30.60
C PHE A 66 -4.65 0.92 -30.44
N VAL A 67 -5.91 0.55 -30.28
CA VAL A 67 -6.99 1.50 -30.05
C VAL A 67 -6.82 2.17 -28.69
N PRO A 68 -6.94 3.52 -28.56
CA PRO A 68 -6.85 4.22 -27.29
C PRO A 68 -7.76 3.64 -26.22
N LEU A 69 -7.23 3.28 -25.06
CA LEU A 69 -8.00 2.74 -23.95
C LEU A 69 -8.56 3.85 -23.03
N GLY A 70 -8.08 5.08 -23.20
CA GLY A 70 -8.54 6.20 -22.38
C GLY A 70 -8.35 5.95 -20.88
N ILE A 71 -9.39 6.23 -20.10
CA ILE A 71 -9.38 6.07 -18.62
C ILE A 71 -9.15 4.62 -18.19
N SER A 72 -9.67 3.64 -18.95
CA SER A 72 -9.40 2.22 -18.68
C SER A 72 -7.92 1.88 -18.78
N GLY A 73 -7.17 2.59 -19.62
CA GLY A 73 -5.73 2.43 -19.76
C GLY A 73 -4.97 2.72 -18.48
N ILE A 74 -5.41 3.72 -17.69
CA ILE A 74 -4.81 4.07 -16.39
C ILE A 74 -4.97 2.92 -15.38
N ALA A 75 -6.19 2.36 -15.31
CA ALA A 75 -6.47 1.24 -14.43
C ALA A 75 -5.63 0.00 -14.80
N ILE A 76 -5.54 -0.30 -16.09
CA ILE A 76 -4.74 -1.42 -16.61
C ILE A 76 -3.24 -1.21 -16.33
N ALA A 77 -2.71 0.01 -16.53
CA ALA A 77 -1.32 0.33 -16.19
C ALA A 77 -1.01 0.05 -14.73
N THR A 78 -1.93 0.42 -13.83
CA THR A 78 -1.79 0.16 -12.40
C THR A 78 -1.74 -1.33 -12.09
N ILE A 79 -2.66 -2.12 -12.66
CA ILE A 79 -2.71 -3.57 -12.46
C ILE A 79 -1.46 -4.26 -13.01
N LEU A 80 -1.01 -3.87 -14.20
CA LEU A 80 0.21 -4.42 -14.81
C LEU A 80 1.45 -4.14 -13.95
N SER A 81 1.53 -2.93 -13.39
CA SER A 81 2.64 -2.56 -12.50
C SER A 81 2.65 -3.40 -11.23
N GLN A 82 1.48 -3.68 -10.66
CA GLN A 82 1.35 -4.56 -9.49
C GLN A 82 1.69 -6.02 -9.83
N PHE A 83 1.23 -6.48 -10.98
CA PHE A 83 1.54 -7.82 -11.45
C PHE A 83 3.05 -8.05 -11.57
N VAL A 84 3.77 -7.13 -12.18
CA VAL A 84 5.25 -7.19 -12.25
C VAL A 84 5.86 -7.14 -10.85
N GLY A 85 5.33 -6.31 -9.94
CA GLY A 85 5.74 -6.25 -8.54
C GLY A 85 5.60 -7.59 -7.82
N ILE A 86 4.50 -8.33 -8.07
CA ILE A 86 4.28 -9.66 -7.51
C ILE A 86 5.39 -10.63 -7.92
N PHE A 87 5.75 -10.69 -9.21
CA PHE A 87 6.83 -11.56 -9.69
C PHE A 87 8.17 -11.23 -9.03
N TYR A 88 8.47 -9.95 -8.88
CA TYR A 88 9.68 -9.52 -8.20
C TYR A 88 9.69 -9.97 -6.73
N LEU A 89 8.59 -9.78 -5.99
CA LEU A 89 8.50 -10.24 -4.59
C LEU A 89 8.54 -11.76 -4.47
N LEU A 90 7.89 -12.50 -5.35
CA LEU A 90 7.98 -13.97 -5.39
C LEU A 90 9.42 -14.42 -5.61
N PHE A 91 10.16 -13.77 -6.52
CA PHE A 91 11.57 -14.06 -6.73
C PHE A 91 12.41 -13.78 -5.49
N LYS A 92 12.08 -12.71 -4.75
CA LYS A 92 12.75 -12.39 -3.47
C LYS A 92 12.43 -13.43 -2.40
N ILE A 93 11.17 -13.83 -2.25
CA ILE A 93 10.74 -14.85 -1.27
C ILE A 93 11.42 -16.19 -1.55
N LYS A 94 11.63 -16.57 -2.82
CA LYS A 94 12.38 -17.80 -3.18
C LYS A 94 13.79 -17.84 -2.59
N LYS A 95 14.39 -16.70 -2.27
CA LYS A 95 15.73 -16.59 -1.68
C LYS A 95 15.71 -16.55 -0.15
N THR A 96 14.55 -16.66 0.48
CA THR A 96 14.38 -16.59 1.93
C THR A 96 14.25 -17.98 2.56
N ILE A 97 14.49 -18.04 3.87
CA ILE A 97 14.33 -19.25 4.68
C ILE A 97 12.88 -19.78 4.60
N ILE A 98 11.89 -18.89 4.43
CA ILE A 98 10.48 -19.30 4.30
C ILE A 98 10.31 -20.25 3.13
N TYR A 99 10.86 -19.93 1.95
CA TYR A 99 10.69 -20.76 0.75
C TYR A 99 11.26 -22.15 0.91
N ASN A 100 12.45 -22.27 1.53
CA ASN A 100 13.12 -23.57 1.73
C ASN A 100 12.36 -24.49 2.69
N ASN A 101 11.46 -23.93 3.48
CA ASN A 101 10.64 -24.65 4.45
C ASN A 101 9.17 -24.82 4.02
N ILE A 102 8.78 -24.37 2.81
CA ILE A 102 7.43 -24.56 2.30
C ILE A 102 7.18 -26.04 2.05
N LYS A 103 6.18 -26.59 2.76
CA LYS A 103 5.65 -27.95 2.54
C LYS A 103 4.26 -27.84 1.92
N LEU A 104 3.92 -28.77 1.04
CA LEU A 104 2.59 -28.81 0.41
C LEU A 104 1.45 -28.84 1.43
N ILE A 105 1.68 -29.38 2.63
CA ILE A 105 0.71 -29.39 3.73
C ILE A 105 0.27 -27.99 4.18
N TYR A 106 1.09 -26.94 3.96
CA TYR A 106 0.74 -25.57 4.32
C TYR A 106 -0.30 -24.94 3.41
N PHE A 107 -0.57 -25.55 2.25
CA PHE A 107 -1.67 -25.13 1.38
C PHE A 107 -3.04 -25.68 1.83
N ILE A 108 -3.05 -26.61 2.79
CA ILE A 108 -4.30 -27.09 3.40
C ILE A 108 -4.74 -26.03 4.42
N PRO A 109 -5.99 -25.53 4.32
CA PRO A 109 -6.51 -24.55 5.25
C PRO A 109 -6.46 -25.05 6.70
N ASN A 110 -5.73 -24.36 7.55
CA ASN A 110 -5.69 -24.63 8.98
C ASN A 110 -6.63 -23.64 9.71
N PHE A 111 -7.73 -24.15 10.23
CA PHE A 111 -8.77 -23.33 10.87
C PHE A 111 -8.25 -22.53 12.07
N SER A 112 -7.29 -23.07 12.83
CA SER A 112 -6.69 -22.36 13.96
C SER A 112 -5.89 -21.11 13.49
N ILE A 113 -5.13 -21.25 12.41
CA ILE A 113 -4.38 -20.12 11.82
C ILE A 113 -5.34 -19.09 11.24
N ILE A 114 -6.37 -19.55 10.50
CA ILE A 114 -7.39 -18.65 9.93
C ILE A 114 -8.08 -17.87 11.05
N ARG A 115 -8.49 -18.54 12.13
CA ARG A 115 -9.10 -17.90 13.28
C ARG A 115 -8.18 -16.84 13.90
N SER A 116 -6.90 -17.17 14.07
CA SER A 116 -5.92 -16.21 14.60
C SER A 116 -5.78 -14.97 13.70
N VAL A 117 -5.67 -15.16 12.39
CA VAL A 117 -5.61 -14.06 11.43
C VAL A 117 -6.87 -13.19 11.48
N LEU A 118 -8.05 -13.80 11.53
CA LEU A 118 -9.31 -13.07 11.61
C LEU A 118 -9.48 -12.33 12.94
N THR A 119 -9.09 -12.94 14.06
CA THR A 119 -9.20 -12.32 15.40
C THR A 119 -8.36 -11.02 15.50
N HIS A 120 -7.21 -10.96 14.84
CA HIS A 120 -6.37 -9.75 14.81
C HIS A 120 -6.71 -8.83 13.64
N GLY A 121 -7.05 -9.41 12.49
CA GLY A 121 -7.32 -8.66 11.25
C GLY A 121 -8.65 -7.90 11.30
N ILE A 122 -9.72 -8.49 11.84
CA ILE A 122 -11.04 -7.84 11.89
C ILE A 122 -10.99 -6.54 12.72
N PRO A 123 -10.48 -6.50 13.96
CA PRO A 123 -10.38 -5.26 14.71
C PRO A 123 -9.52 -4.20 14.02
N ALA A 124 -8.40 -4.61 13.42
CA ALA A 124 -7.54 -3.69 12.65
C ALA A 124 -8.26 -3.12 11.42
N SER A 125 -9.01 -3.95 10.70
CA SER A 125 -9.80 -3.52 9.55
C SER A 125 -10.92 -2.56 9.95
N ILE A 126 -11.62 -2.83 11.07
CA ILE A 126 -12.64 -1.92 11.61
C ILE A 126 -12.01 -0.56 11.94
N GLY A 127 -10.83 -0.54 12.58
CA GLY A 127 -10.11 0.70 12.86
C GLY A 127 -9.83 1.53 11.61
N MET A 128 -9.33 0.90 10.55
CA MET A 128 -9.10 1.58 9.26
C MET A 128 -10.41 2.05 8.61
N MET A 129 -11.47 1.23 8.68
CA MET A 129 -12.78 1.59 8.15
C MET A 129 -13.38 2.80 8.88
N MET A 130 -13.21 2.89 10.21
CA MET A 130 -13.67 4.04 11.00
C MET A 130 -12.99 5.35 10.58
N ILE A 131 -11.69 5.32 10.26
CA ILE A 131 -10.98 6.48 9.71
C ILE A 131 -11.57 6.89 8.36
N ALA A 132 -11.81 5.94 7.46
CA ALA A 132 -12.41 6.22 6.16
C ALA A 132 -13.82 6.78 6.28
N VAL A 133 -14.66 6.20 7.14
CA VAL A 133 -16.03 6.68 7.40
C VAL A 133 -15.99 8.09 8.00
N GLY A 134 -15.10 8.35 8.96
CA GLY A 134 -14.92 9.68 9.55
C GLY A 134 -14.56 10.74 8.50
N SER A 135 -13.61 10.42 7.61
CA SER A 135 -13.24 11.31 6.51
C SER A 135 -14.41 11.57 5.54
N TYR A 136 -15.24 10.54 5.28
CA TYR A 136 -16.40 10.68 4.41
C TYR A 136 -17.48 11.55 5.05
N ILE A 137 -17.74 11.38 6.36
CA ILE A 137 -18.69 12.23 7.12
C ILE A 137 -18.23 13.69 7.10
N LEU A 138 -16.93 13.94 7.31
CA LEU A 138 -16.38 15.29 7.24
C LEU A 138 -16.57 15.92 5.87
N LEU A 139 -16.29 15.16 4.81
CA LEU A 139 -16.51 15.64 3.45
C LEU A 139 -17.99 15.95 3.18
N PHE A 140 -18.91 15.15 3.71
CA PHE A 140 -20.35 15.41 3.60
C PHE A 140 -20.76 16.70 4.31
N VAL A 141 -20.22 16.97 5.50
CA VAL A 141 -20.45 18.23 6.23
C VAL A 141 -19.88 19.43 5.45
N VAL A 142 -18.66 19.29 4.92
CA VAL A 142 -18.01 20.35 4.12
C VAL A 142 -18.81 20.65 2.84
N ALA A 143 -19.43 19.64 2.24
CA ALA A 143 -20.26 19.80 1.04
C ALA A 143 -21.47 20.72 1.25
N TYR A 144 -21.95 20.84 2.50
CA TYR A 144 -23.01 21.78 2.85
C TYR A 144 -22.63 23.25 2.61
N PHE A 145 -21.33 23.56 2.65
CA PHE A 145 -20.80 24.93 2.46
C PHE A 145 -20.47 25.26 1.00
N GLY A 146 -20.76 24.33 0.06
CA GLY A 146 -20.61 24.53 -1.38
C GLY A 146 -19.30 24.04 -1.97
N ASP A 147 -19.22 24.11 -3.32
CA ASP A 147 -18.12 23.52 -4.10
C ASP A 147 -16.75 24.10 -3.80
N SER A 148 -16.66 25.39 -3.49
CA SER A 148 -15.40 26.03 -3.11
C SER A 148 -14.84 25.50 -1.78
N ALA A 149 -15.72 25.19 -0.83
CA ALA A 149 -15.32 24.58 0.44
C ALA A 149 -14.82 23.13 0.22
N ILE A 150 -15.50 22.36 -0.63
CA ILE A 150 -15.05 21.01 -1.02
C ILE A 150 -13.66 21.07 -1.68
N ALA A 151 -13.46 22.00 -2.60
CA ALA A 151 -12.17 22.15 -3.28
C ALA A 151 -11.04 22.51 -2.29
N GLY A 152 -11.28 23.47 -1.40
CA GLY A 152 -10.34 23.86 -0.34
C GLY A 152 -10.01 22.71 0.61
N TYR A 153 -11.03 22.02 1.12
CA TYR A 153 -10.85 20.85 2.00
C TYR A 153 -10.07 19.72 1.30
N THR A 154 -10.42 19.43 0.04
CA THR A 154 -9.72 18.39 -0.73
C THR A 154 -8.26 18.76 -0.99
N ALA A 155 -7.96 20.02 -1.26
CA ALA A 155 -6.59 20.49 -1.41
C ALA A 155 -5.81 20.37 -0.10
N ALA A 156 -6.39 20.79 1.02
CA ALA A 156 -5.79 20.71 2.35
C ALA A 156 -5.49 19.25 2.75
N THR A 157 -6.44 18.33 2.56
CA THR A 157 -6.24 16.91 2.89
C THR A 157 -5.18 16.24 2.00
N ARG A 158 -5.04 16.64 0.73
CA ARG A 158 -3.94 16.18 -0.11
C ARG A 158 -2.59 16.67 0.37
N TYR A 159 -2.51 17.90 0.83
CA TYR A 159 -1.31 18.46 1.43
C TYR A 159 -0.95 17.71 2.73
N GLU A 160 -1.91 17.48 3.60
CA GLU A 160 -1.74 16.70 4.83
C GLU A 160 -1.22 15.28 4.55
N GLN A 161 -1.72 14.61 3.51
CA GLN A 161 -1.26 13.28 3.12
C GLN A 161 0.24 13.22 2.79
N LEU A 162 0.83 14.28 2.23
CA LEU A 162 2.27 14.31 1.94
C LEU A 162 3.11 14.17 3.21
N PHE A 163 2.63 14.71 4.33
CA PHE A 163 3.30 14.62 5.63
C PHE A 163 3.02 13.29 6.34
N PHE A 164 1.85 12.73 6.09
CA PHE A 164 1.45 11.46 6.71
C PHE A 164 2.20 10.25 6.13
N LEU A 165 2.56 10.27 4.84
CA LEU A 165 3.25 9.17 4.18
C LEU A 165 4.61 8.79 4.81
N PRO A 166 5.52 9.71 5.15
CA PRO A 166 6.76 9.38 5.87
C PRO A 166 6.51 8.72 7.22
N LEU A 167 5.47 9.15 7.96
CA LEU A 167 5.10 8.56 9.25
C LEU A 167 4.58 7.13 9.12
N LEU A 168 3.80 6.83 8.07
CA LEU A 168 3.39 5.47 7.76
C LEU A 168 4.59 4.58 7.46
N GLY A 169 5.57 5.10 6.71
CA GLY A 169 6.83 4.39 6.46
C GLY A 169 7.60 4.10 7.74
N LEU A 170 7.71 5.09 8.63
CA LEU A 170 8.33 4.95 9.96
C LEU A 170 7.60 3.89 10.79
N SER A 171 6.27 3.96 10.87
CA SER A 171 5.45 2.99 11.59
C SER A 171 5.68 1.56 11.12
N THR A 172 5.69 1.34 9.80
CA THR A 172 5.96 0.01 9.22
C THR A 172 7.35 -0.52 9.60
N ALA A 173 8.36 0.34 9.59
CA ALA A 173 9.71 -0.02 10.01
C ALA A 173 9.77 -0.38 11.50
N VAL A 174 9.11 0.41 12.35
CA VAL A 174 9.04 0.16 13.80
C VAL A 174 8.38 -1.18 14.09
N ILE A 175 7.24 -1.48 13.47
CA ILE A 175 6.54 -2.76 13.64
C ILE A 175 7.47 -3.94 13.32
N SER A 176 8.23 -3.86 12.23
CA SER A 176 9.16 -4.89 11.81
C SER A 176 10.31 -5.06 12.83
N ILE A 177 10.96 -3.96 13.24
CA ILE A 177 12.09 -4.00 14.19
C ILE A 177 11.64 -4.47 15.57
N VAL A 178 10.53 -3.93 16.07
CA VAL A 178 9.96 -4.31 17.38
C VAL A 178 9.55 -5.77 17.38
N GLY A 179 8.87 -6.25 16.33
CA GLY A 179 8.45 -7.64 16.23
C GLY A 179 9.62 -8.62 16.28
N GLN A 180 10.70 -8.35 15.55
CA GLN A 180 11.91 -9.18 15.55
C GLN A 180 12.62 -9.19 16.91
N ASN A 181 12.79 -8.01 17.52
CA ASN A 181 13.46 -7.92 18.83
C ASN A 181 12.62 -8.49 19.97
N PHE A 182 11.28 -8.35 19.89
CA PHE A 182 10.37 -8.96 20.85
C PHE A 182 10.41 -10.48 20.75
N GLY A 183 10.36 -11.04 19.52
CA GLY A 183 10.54 -12.48 19.31
C GLY A 183 11.90 -13.01 19.76
N GLY A 184 12.95 -12.20 19.63
CA GLY A 184 14.30 -12.48 20.15
C GLY A 184 14.48 -12.21 21.64
N LYS A 185 13.41 -11.82 22.38
CA LYS A 185 13.43 -11.48 23.82
C LYS A 185 14.39 -10.31 24.16
N ASN A 186 14.71 -9.46 23.20
CA ASN A 186 15.57 -8.29 23.38
C ASN A 186 14.73 -7.05 23.71
N TYR A 187 14.16 -7.01 24.90
CA TYR A 187 13.20 -5.98 25.33
C TYR A 187 13.79 -4.57 25.44
N ASP A 188 15.09 -4.46 25.74
CA ASP A 188 15.75 -3.15 25.80
C ASP A 188 15.80 -2.51 24.43
N ARG A 189 16.07 -3.30 23.41
CA ARG A 189 16.07 -2.81 22.02
C ARG A 189 14.67 -2.47 21.52
N VAL A 190 13.63 -3.14 22.02
CA VAL A 190 12.22 -2.77 21.77
C VAL A 190 11.94 -1.37 22.33
N LYS A 191 12.32 -1.10 23.59
CA LYS A 191 12.14 0.22 24.23
C LYS A 191 12.91 1.31 23.48
N GLU A 192 14.16 1.05 23.17
CA GLU A 192 15.03 1.96 22.43
C GLU A 192 14.45 2.31 21.06
N THR A 193 13.96 1.31 20.32
CA THR A 193 13.33 1.49 19.01
C THR A 193 12.12 2.40 19.10
N ASN A 194 11.22 2.14 20.06
CA ASN A 194 10.03 2.96 20.26
C ASN A 194 10.38 4.41 20.60
N HIS A 195 11.35 4.61 21.51
CA HIS A 195 11.76 5.96 21.90
C HIS A 195 12.38 6.74 20.72
N LYS A 196 13.29 6.11 19.99
CA LYS A 196 13.91 6.74 18.80
C LYS A 196 12.88 7.01 17.69
N ALA A 197 11.92 6.11 17.48
CA ALA A 197 10.88 6.30 16.51
C ALA A 197 9.97 7.49 16.85
N LEU A 198 9.60 7.66 18.12
CA LEU A 198 8.85 8.80 18.59
C LEU A 198 9.61 10.11 18.34
N MET A 199 10.91 10.16 18.68
CA MET A 199 11.75 11.33 18.42
C MET A 199 11.82 11.68 16.94
N ILE A 200 12.04 10.69 16.08
CA ILE A 200 12.08 10.88 14.62
C ILE A 200 10.72 11.38 14.12
N GLY A 201 9.62 10.79 14.60
CA GLY A 201 8.27 11.22 14.23
C GLY A 201 7.98 12.67 14.61
N ILE A 202 8.38 13.09 15.82
CA ILE A 202 8.25 14.48 16.28
C ILE A 202 9.07 15.42 15.39
N ILE A 203 10.31 15.06 15.09
CA ILE A 203 11.19 15.87 14.22
C ILE A 203 10.56 16.04 12.83
N ILE A 204 10.09 14.94 12.23
CA ILE A 204 9.43 14.97 10.93
C ILE A 204 8.24 15.93 10.99
N LEU A 205 7.33 15.76 11.95
CA LEU A 205 6.14 16.61 12.07
C LEU A 205 6.50 18.07 12.29
N THR A 206 7.51 18.36 13.13
CA THR A 206 7.93 19.74 13.39
C THR A 206 8.48 20.44 12.15
N ILE A 207 9.28 19.73 11.34
CA ILE A 207 9.83 20.27 10.08
C ILE A 207 8.70 20.61 9.09
N PHE A 208 7.61 19.87 9.11
CA PHE A 208 6.52 20.05 8.17
C PHE A 208 5.43 21.04 8.63
N VAL A 209 5.39 21.36 9.92
CA VAL A 209 4.44 22.35 10.47
C VAL A 209 5.02 23.78 10.43
N LEU A 210 6.34 23.91 10.37
CA LEU A 210 7.05 25.20 10.23
C LEU A 210 7.24 25.55 8.75
#